data_e9e67227b2a776a10111a82985b468ad
#
_entry.id   e9e67227b2a776a10111a82985b468ad
#
_cell.length_a   1.000
_cell.length_b   1.000
_cell.length_c   1.000
_cell.angle_alpha   90.00
_cell.angle_beta   90.00
_cell.angle_gamma   90.00
#
_symmetry.space_group_name_H-M   'P 1'
#
loop_
_entity.id
_entity.type
_entity.pdbx_description
1 polymer ?
#
loop_
_entity_poly.entity_id
_entity_poly.type
_entity_poly.pdbx_seq_one_letter_code
_entity_poly.pdbx_strand_id
1 'polypeptide(L)'
;MLTPFLKVETPTTFKDHPNTFSALLYTQINKCNLNCYQCHNRRHFKGEEEFLKEEELKEKLSMLKLLGVELIIISGGEPTLEGNLEKGLEVIKRENFPVRLDTNGTNPEKIKKLIKEGLIDGVALDLKIPLKSEYTPSELKRFKRILFSSESLEDSKIYEYSNKVKLTLNLMKEHPLPYNILRTVKYPFLNEDEIEKIKGEVKPLPCPYQVNPFYSVEEA
;
A
#
# COMPACT_ATOMS: atom_id res chain seq x y z
N MET A 1 23.37 6.42 8.78
CA MET A 1 22.04 6.98 9.13
C MET A 1 21.03 5.82 9.20
N LEU A 2 19.98 5.89 10.06
CA LEU A 2 18.89 4.91 10.04
C LEU A 2 17.94 5.20 8.87
N THR A 3 17.57 4.14 8.13
CA THR A 3 16.56 4.20 7.07
C THR A 3 15.16 3.99 7.64
N PRO A 4 14.08 4.21 6.88
CA PRO A 4 12.71 3.89 7.32
C PRO A 4 12.38 2.40 7.20
N PHE A 5 13.30 1.55 6.77
CA PHE A 5 13.04 0.15 6.45
C PHE A 5 13.48 -0.78 7.58
N LEU A 6 12.64 -1.76 7.87
CA LEU A 6 12.88 -2.75 8.92
C LEU A 6 13.98 -3.74 8.52
N LYS A 7 14.74 -4.16 9.52
CA LYS A 7 15.76 -5.20 9.42
C LYS A 7 15.12 -6.59 9.54
N VAL A 8 14.39 -6.96 8.50
CA VAL A 8 13.69 -8.25 8.40
C VAL A 8 14.06 -8.94 7.09
N GLU A 9 13.65 -10.20 6.93
CA GLU A 9 13.75 -10.88 5.65
C GLU A 9 13.07 -10.05 4.57
N THR A 10 13.68 -10.05 3.38
CA THR A 10 13.16 -9.35 2.22
C THR A 10 12.55 -10.37 1.27
N PRO A 11 11.23 -10.59 1.31
CA PRO A 11 10.58 -11.53 0.40
C PRO A 11 10.80 -11.11 -1.05
N THR A 12 11.08 -12.10 -1.90
CA THR A 12 11.14 -11.91 -3.35
C THR A 12 10.04 -12.69 -4.03
N THR A 13 9.41 -12.12 -5.07
CA THR A 13 8.20 -12.69 -5.64
C THR A 13 7.94 -12.20 -7.06
N PHE A 14 7.27 -13.04 -7.88
CA PHE A 14 6.67 -12.66 -9.16
C PHE A 14 5.17 -12.34 -9.06
N LYS A 15 4.59 -12.39 -7.86
CA LYS A 15 3.14 -12.26 -7.66
C LYS A 15 2.67 -10.83 -7.40
N ASP A 16 3.55 -9.97 -6.87
CA ASP A 16 3.15 -8.63 -6.43
C ASP A 16 3.01 -7.63 -7.57
N HIS A 17 3.72 -7.86 -8.69
CA HIS A 17 3.52 -7.11 -9.92
C HIS A 17 3.57 -8.07 -11.11
N PRO A 18 2.66 -7.96 -12.10
CA PRO A 18 2.64 -8.86 -13.24
C PRO A 18 3.98 -8.90 -13.98
N ASN A 19 4.49 -10.13 -14.19
CA ASN A 19 5.71 -10.41 -14.95
C ASN A 19 6.99 -9.66 -14.46
N THR A 20 7.03 -9.27 -13.18
CA THR A 20 8.17 -8.53 -12.64
C THR A 20 8.70 -9.20 -11.39
N PHE A 21 9.99 -9.56 -11.38
CA PHE A 21 10.62 -10.09 -10.18
C PHE A 21 10.90 -8.96 -9.19
N SER A 22 10.21 -8.97 -8.08
CA SER A 22 10.18 -7.88 -7.11
C SER A 22 10.63 -8.33 -5.72
N ALA A 23 11.09 -7.36 -4.92
CA ALA A 23 11.46 -7.55 -3.52
C ALA A 23 10.74 -6.54 -2.64
N LEU A 24 10.28 -6.97 -1.46
CA LEU A 24 9.54 -6.13 -0.52
C LEU A 24 10.45 -5.61 0.58
N LEU A 25 10.47 -4.30 0.77
CA LEU A 25 11.02 -3.63 1.96
C LEU A 25 9.86 -3.11 2.81
N TYR A 26 9.92 -3.38 4.10
CA TYR A 26 8.88 -3.00 5.04
C TYR A 26 9.27 -1.77 5.84
N THR A 27 8.38 -0.79 5.91
CA THR A 27 8.41 0.29 6.89
C THR A 27 7.79 -0.18 8.20
N GLN A 28 7.77 0.67 9.22
CA GLN A 28 7.20 0.36 10.53
C GLN A 28 5.77 -0.19 10.43
N ILE A 29 5.58 -1.43 10.87
CA ILE A 29 4.31 -2.17 10.68
C ILE A 29 3.17 -1.57 11.49
N ASN A 30 3.46 -1.15 12.73
CA ASN A 30 2.43 -0.60 13.62
C ASN A 30 2.08 0.86 13.31
N LYS A 31 2.82 1.52 12.42
CA LYS A 31 2.57 2.90 11.99
C LYS A 31 1.61 2.93 10.81
N CYS A 32 0.31 2.87 11.10
CA CYS A 32 -0.75 2.96 10.12
C CYS A 32 -1.94 3.71 10.70
N ASN A 33 -2.54 4.58 9.92
CA ASN A 33 -3.73 5.35 10.29
C ASN A 33 -5.05 4.59 10.10
N LEU A 34 -4.98 3.37 9.54
CA LEU A 34 -6.08 2.41 9.51
C LEU A 34 -5.81 1.26 10.48
N ASN A 35 -6.88 0.58 10.89
CA ASN A 35 -6.83 -0.66 11.65
C ASN A 35 -7.67 -1.72 10.94
N CYS A 36 -7.27 -2.08 9.71
CA CYS A 36 -8.05 -2.94 8.84
C CYS A 36 -8.33 -4.31 9.47
N TYR A 37 -9.53 -4.83 9.17
CA TYR A 37 -9.94 -6.14 9.62
C TYR A 37 -8.93 -7.21 9.23
N GLN A 38 -8.43 -7.96 10.22
CA GLN A 38 -7.40 -9.00 10.05
C GLN A 38 -6.23 -8.56 9.15
N CYS A 39 -5.60 -7.42 9.48
CA CYS A 39 -4.45 -6.92 8.75
C CYS A 39 -3.29 -7.92 8.78
N HIS A 40 -2.90 -8.47 7.62
CA HIS A 40 -1.83 -9.47 7.51
C HIS A 40 -0.50 -8.94 8.05
N ASN A 41 -0.09 -7.74 7.68
CA ASN A 41 1.18 -7.19 8.12
C ASN A 41 1.29 -7.14 9.66
N ARG A 42 0.25 -6.65 10.36
CA ARG A 42 0.27 -6.57 11.82
C ARG A 42 0.29 -7.91 12.53
N ARG A 43 -0.25 -8.96 11.91
CA ARG A 43 -0.31 -10.29 12.52
C ARG A 43 0.94 -11.13 12.27
N HIS A 44 1.59 -10.94 11.13
CA HIS A 44 2.80 -11.69 10.80
C HIS A 44 4.06 -11.13 11.45
N PHE A 45 4.14 -9.82 11.68
CA PHE A 45 5.28 -9.20 12.33
C PHE A 45 5.12 -9.23 13.85
N LYS A 46 5.88 -10.13 14.50
CA LYS A 46 5.97 -10.26 15.96
C LYS A 46 7.41 -9.98 16.38
N GLY A 47 7.60 -9.04 17.31
CA GLY A 47 8.91 -8.69 17.85
C GLY A 47 9.21 -7.21 17.82
N GLU A 48 10.44 -6.86 18.19
CA GLU A 48 10.93 -5.49 18.16
C GLU A 48 11.24 -5.08 16.71
N GLU A 49 10.89 -3.84 16.37
CA GLU A 49 11.14 -3.27 15.05
C GLU A 49 12.53 -2.63 15.03
N GLU A 50 13.52 -3.33 14.48
CA GLU A 50 14.83 -2.78 14.19
C GLU A 50 14.86 -2.22 12.76
N PHE A 51 15.57 -1.10 12.57
CA PHE A 51 15.69 -0.44 11.27
C PHE A 51 17.08 -0.66 10.66
N LEU A 52 17.09 -0.84 9.34
CA LEU A 52 18.34 -0.93 8.58
C LEU A 52 19.10 0.40 8.64
N LYS A 53 20.42 0.32 8.81
CA LYS A 53 21.32 1.42 8.50
C LYS A 53 21.46 1.59 6.98
N GLU A 54 21.88 2.75 6.55
CA GLU A 54 22.04 3.04 5.11
C GLU A 54 23.02 2.07 4.44
N GLU A 55 24.10 1.69 5.11
CA GLU A 55 25.09 0.74 4.63
C GLU A 55 24.48 -0.67 4.45
N GLU A 56 23.71 -1.12 5.46
CA GLU A 56 23.01 -2.42 5.41
C GLU A 56 21.95 -2.44 4.30
N LEU A 57 21.28 -1.31 4.06
CA LEU A 57 20.35 -1.19 2.93
C LEU A 57 21.08 -1.32 1.59
N LYS A 58 22.21 -0.65 1.40
CA LYS A 58 23.01 -0.73 0.17
C LYS A 58 23.52 -2.15 -0.09
N GLU A 59 24.02 -2.83 0.94
CA GLU A 59 24.45 -4.24 0.84
C GLU A 59 23.26 -5.13 0.40
N LYS A 60 22.10 -4.96 1.03
CA LYS A 60 20.88 -5.67 0.67
C LYS A 60 20.47 -5.42 -0.78
N LEU A 61 20.46 -4.16 -1.23
CA LEU A 61 20.13 -3.80 -2.61
C LEU A 61 21.12 -4.40 -3.61
N SER A 62 22.41 -4.42 -3.28
CA SER A 62 23.44 -5.07 -4.12
C SER A 62 23.17 -6.57 -4.27
N MET A 63 22.81 -7.27 -3.18
CA MET A 63 22.42 -8.68 -3.24
C MET A 63 21.16 -8.91 -4.08
N LEU A 64 20.12 -8.07 -3.91
CA LEU A 64 18.89 -8.16 -4.69
C LEU A 64 19.16 -7.96 -6.20
N LYS A 65 20.08 -7.07 -6.55
CA LYS A 65 20.50 -6.86 -7.93
C LYS A 65 21.19 -8.09 -8.52
N LEU A 66 22.05 -8.74 -7.75
CA LEU A 66 22.70 -10.00 -8.18
C LEU A 66 21.68 -11.14 -8.36
N LEU A 67 20.60 -11.15 -7.59
CA LEU A 67 19.50 -12.10 -7.73
C LEU A 67 18.59 -11.79 -8.93
N GLY A 68 18.77 -10.67 -9.62
CA GLY A 68 17.96 -10.28 -10.77
C GLY A 68 16.64 -9.59 -10.38
N VAL A 69 16.52 -9.04 -9.17
CA VAL A 69 15.34 -8.26 -8.79
C VAL A 69 15.24 -7.00 -9.65
N GLU A 70 14.06 -6.75 -10.19
CA GLU A 70 13.77 -5.67 -11.14
C GLU A 70 12.98 -4.50 -10.49
N LEU A 71 12.29 -4.75 -9.37
CA LEU A 71 11.43 -3.76 -8.72
C LEU A 71 11.54 -3.88 -7.19
N ILE A 72 11.73 -2.76 -6.52
CA ILE A 72 11.60 -2.67 -5.07
C ILE A 72 10.20 -2.18 -4.70
N ILE A 73 9.53 -2.93 -3.86
CA ILE A 73 8.19 -2.61 -3.36
C ILE A 73 8.31 -2.15 -1.91
N ILE A 74 7.78 -0.97 -1.62
CA ILE A 74 7.74 -0.43 -0.26
C ILE A 74 6.38 -0.72 0.34
N SER A 75 6.36 -1.53 1.39
CA SER A 75 5.17 -1.95 2.12
C SER A 75 5.33 -1.66 3.62
N GLY A 76 4.47 -2.23 4.48
CA GLY A 76 4.55 -2.04 5.94
C GLY A 76 3.19 -1.77 6.58
N GLY A 77 3.14 -0.81 7.51
CA GLY A 77 1.89 -0.26 8.02
C GLY A 77 1.25 0.66 6.98
N GLU A 78 1.57 1.94 7.02
CA GLU A 78 1.31 2.89 5.93
C GLU A 78 2.61 3.67 5.66
N PRO A 79 3.34 3.34 4.59
CA PRO A 79 4.64 3.93 4.33
C PRO A 79 4.64 5.46 4.21
N THR A 80 3.55 6.06 3.72
CA THR A 80 3.43 7.52 3.58
C THR A 80 3.45 8.27 4.90
N LEU A 81 3.32 7.59 6.03
CA LEU A 81 3.43 8.17 7.37
C LEU A 81 4.86 8.23 7.89
N GLU A 82 5.82 7.62 7.19
CA GLU A 82 7.23 7.68 7.61
C GLU A 82 7.84 9.04 7.35
N GLY A 83 8.42 9.63 8.40
CA GLY A 83 8.99 10.98 8.33
C GLY A 83 10.26 11.08 7.47
N ASN A 84 11.00 9.96 7.36
CA ASN A 84 12.26 9.89 6.61
C ASN A 84 12.14 8.99 5.36
N LEU A 85 10.92 8.78 4.85
CA LEU A 85 10.67 7.92 3.69
C LEU A 85 11.48 8.36 2.47
N GLU A 86 11.47 9.66 2.15
CA GLU A 86 12.19 10.22 1.00
C GLU A 86 13.67 9.85 1.02
N LYS A 87 14.32 9.98 2.18
CA LYS A 87 15.75 9.63 2.32
C LYS A 87 16.04 8.16 2.03
N GLY A 88 15.15 7.27 2.50
CA GLY A 88 15.26 5.85 2.19
C GLY A 88 15.07 5.55 0.71
N LEU A 89 14.08 6.19 0.08
CA LEU A 89 13.81 6.07 -1.35
C LEU A 89 14.97 6.61 -2.20
N GLU A 90 15.59 7.73 -1.81
CA GLU A 90 16.77 8.26 -2.49
C GLU A 90 17.93 7.25 -2.52
N VAL A 91 18.15 6.49 -1.44
CA VAL A 91 19.18 5.44 -1.42
C VAL A 91 18.85 4.37 -2.46
N ILE A 92 17.59 3.90 -2.52
CA ILE A 92 17.16 2.90 -3.48
C ILE A 92 17.30 3.42 -4.92
N LYS A 93 16.91 4.66 -5.18
CA LYS A 93 17.02 5.30 -6.51
C LYS A 93 18.46 5.48 -6.96
N ARG A 94 19.41 5.77 -6.04
CA ARG A 94 20.86 5.84 -6.34
C ARG A 94 21.42 4.48 -6.76
N GLU A 95 20.85 3.37 -6.28
CA GLU A 95 21.20 2.02 -6.70
C GLU A 95 20.49 1.60 -8.02
N ASN A 96 19.78 2.54 -8.68
CA ASN A 96 19.09 2.37 -9.96
C ASN A 96 17.96 1.32 -9.94
N PHE A 97 17.24 1.19 -8.83
CA PHE A 97 16.03 0.38 -8.78
C PHE A 97 14.79 1.23 -9.07
N PRO A 98 13.85 0.72 -9.87
CA PRO A 98 12.47 1.20 -9.84
C PRO A 98 11.84 0.93 -8.48
N VAL A 99 10.94 1.83 -8.05
CA VAL A 99 10.27 1.77 -6.76
C VAL A 99 8.76 1.83 -6.93
N ARG A 100 8.03 0.88 -6.34
CA ARG A 100 6.57 0.94 -6.17
C ARG A 100 6.22 1.16 -4.70
N LEU A 101 5.31 2.07 -4.46
CA LEU A 101 4.76 2.34 -3.13
C LEU A 101 3.42 1.62 -2.97
N ASP A 102 3.33 0.69 -2.01
CA ASP A 102 2.08 0.07 -1.59
C ASP A 102 1.45 0.94 -0.49
N THR A 103 0.22 1.42 -0.71
CA THR A 103 -0.41 2.41 0.18
C THR A 103 -1.92 2.22 0.26
N ASN A 104 -2.48 2.64 1.39
CA ASN A 104 -3.92 2.74 1.59
C ASN A 104 -4.53 4.01 0.95
N GLY A 105 -3.70 4.88 0.38
CA GLY A 105 -4.11 6.06 -0.38
C GLY A 105 -4.59 7.25 0.44
N THR A 106 -4.49 7.22 1.76
CA THR A 106 -5.04 8.30 2.61
C THR A 106 -4.14 9.50 2.79
N ASN A 107 -2.97 9.52 2.13
CA ASN A 107 -2.02 10.64 2.17
C ASN A 107 -1.65 11.11 0.75
N PRO A 108 -2.62 11.67 -0.01
CA PRO A 108 -2.40 12.08 -1.41
C PRO A 108 -1.29 13.11 -1.58
N GLU A 109 -1.10 14.02 -0.62
CA GLU A 109 -0.07 15.06 -0.70
C GLU A 109 1.34 14.45 -0.64
N LYS A 110 1.56 13.46 0.23
CA LYS A 110 2.84 12.74 0.29
C LYS A 110 3.10 11.99 -1.01
N ILE A 111 2.10 11.27 -1.54
CA ILE A 111 2.19 10.54 -2.81
C ILE A 111 2.52 11.50 -3.95
N LYS A 112 1.82 12.63 -4.04
CA LYS A 112 2.08 13.68 -5.04
C LYS A 112 3.51 14.20 -4.99
N LYS A 113 4.02 14.42 -3.78
CA LYS A 113 5.41 14.84 -3.57
C LYS A 113 6.38 13.79 -4.09
N LEU A 114 6.21 12.52 -3.70
CA LEU A 114 7.08 11.42 -4.12
C LEU A 114 7.11 11.24 -5.64
N ILE A 115 5.95 11.39 -6.31
CA ILE A 115 5.85 11.36 -7.78
C ILE A 115 6.64 12.52 -8.39
N LYS A 116 6.43 13.75 -7.92
CA LYS A 116 7.09 14.94 -8.44
C LYS A 116 8.60 14.91 -8.29
N GLU A 117 9.08 14.32 -7.19
CA GLU A 117 10.53 14.18 -6.92
C GLU A 117 11.15 12.97 -7.64
N GLY A 118 10.37 12.18 -8.39
CA GLY A 118 10.85 10.99 -9.10
C GLY A 118 11.33 9.87 -8.18
N LEU A 119 10.84 9.85 -6.93
CA LEU A 119 11.24 8.87 -5.91
C LEU A 119 10.47 7.55 -6.01
N ILE A 120 9.36 7.54 -6.73
CA ILE A 120 8.56 6.33 -7.00
C ILE A 120 8.22 6.23 -8.49
N ASP A 121 8.19 5.00 -9.00
CA ASP A 121 7.87 4.64 -10.38
C ASP A 121 6.51 3.93 -10.48
N GLY A 122 5.81 3.81 -9.37
CA GLY A 122 4.46 3.26 -9.30
C GLY A 122 3.84 3.35 -7.93
N VAL A 123 2.51 3.26 -7.92
CA VAL A 123 1.66 3.21 -6.74
C VAL A 123 0.78 1.96 -6.81
N ALA A 124 0.85 1.11 -5.80
CA ALA A 124 -0.16 0.09 -5.59
C ALA A 124 -1.18 0.60 -4.58
N LEU A 125 -2.34 1.00 -5.06
CA LEU A 125 -3.40 1.55 -4.24
C LEU A 125 -4.39 0.46 -3.84
N ASP A 126 -4.58 0.29 -2.54
CA ASP A 126 -5.57 -0.62 -1.97
C ASP A 126 -6.93 0.06 -1.81
N LEU A 127 -7.85 -0.25 -2.70
CA LEU A 127 -9.26 0.16 -2.63
C LEU A 127 -10.01 -0.80 -1.73
N LYS A 128 -10.32 -0.39 -0.52
CA LYS A 128 -10.89 -1.28 0.50
C LYS A 128 -12.41 -1.24 0.58
N ILE A 129 -13.03 -0.19 0.06
CA ILE A 129 -14.48 0.04 -0.01
C ILE A 129 -14.82 0.86 -1.25
N PRO A 130 -16.08 0.84 -1.76
CA PRO A 130 -16.53 1.75 -2.82
C PRO A 130 -16.43 3.21 -2.38
N LEU A 131 -16.02 4.10 -3.29
CA LEU A 131 -15.80 5.52 -3.02
C LEU A 131 -17.05 6.32 -3.39
N LYS A 132 -17.99 6.46 -2.46
CA LYS A 132 -19.29 7.12 -2.66
C LYS A 132 -19.30 8.53 -2.08
N SER A 133 -20.30 9.34 -2.47
CA SER A 133 -20.65 10.61 -1.82
C SER A 133 -21.58 10.41 -0.63
N GLU A 134 -22.38 9.35 -0.65
CA GLU A 134 -23.33 9.01 0.39
C GLU A 134 -23.30 7.50 0.66
N TYR A 135 -23.40 7.14 1.93
CA TYR A 135 -23.43 5.77 2.40
C TYR A 135 -24.68 5.53 3.25
N THR A 136 -25.29 4.38 3.11
CA THR A 136 -26.38 3.95 3.99
C THR A 136 -25.84 3.60 5.39
N PRO A 137 -26.65 3.65 6.46
CA PRO A 137 -26.21 3.26 7.81
C PRO A 137 -25.60 1.84 7.86
N SER A 138 -26.14 0.91 7.08
CA SER A 138 -25.61 -0.46 6.99
C SER A 138 -24.23 -0.51 6.35
N GLU A 139 -23.99 0.25 5.28
CA GLU A 139 -22.68 0.36 4.62
C GLU A 139 -21.67 1.01 5.59
N LEU A 140 -22.02 2.10 6.26
CA LEU A 140 -21.15 2.76 7.22
C LEU A 140 -20.68 1.80 8.32
N LYS A 141 -21.59 0.99 8.86
CA LYS A 141 -21.28 -0.01 9.88
C LYS A 141 -20.27 -1.06 9.35
N ARG A 142 -20.53 -1.64 8.17
CA ARG A 142 -19.66 -2.66 7.56
C ARG A 142 -18.30 -2.09 7.17
N PHE A 143 -18.27 -0.87 6.61
CA PHE A 143 -17.04 -0.24 6.13
C PHE A 143 -16.15 0.22 7.30
N LYS A 144 -16.73 0.65 8.42
CA LYS A 144 -15.98 0.87 9.65
C LYS A 144 -15.31 -0.41 10.16
N ARG A 145 -15.97 -1.56 10.07
CA ARG A 145 -15.33 -2.86 10.39
C ARG A 145 -14.17 -3.17 9.46
N ILE A 146 -14.31 -2.94 8.15
CA ILE A 146 -13.24 -3.19 7.18
C ILE A 146 -12.03 -2.31 7.47
N LEU A 147 -12.23 -1.00 7.64
CA LEU A 147 -11.14 -0.02 7.72
C LEU A 147 -10.52 0.10 9.12
N PHE A 148 -11.31 -0.18 10.18
CA PHE A 148 -10.93 0.14 11.55
C PHE A 148 -11.14 -1.00 12.55
N SER A 149 -11.62 -2.16 12.11
CA SER A 149 -12.00 -3.28 13.00
C SER A 149 -12.95 -2.84 14.14
N SER A 150 -13.77 -1.82 13.91
CA SER A 150 -14.68 -1.23 14.90
C SER A 150 -15.91 -0.68 14.21
N GLU A 151 -17.05 -0.72 14.90
CA GLU A 151 -18.32 -0.13 14.43
C GLU A 151 -18.63 1.20 15.13
N SER A 152 -17.92 1.52 16.22
CA SER A 152 -18.22 2.65 17.12
C SER A 152 -17.60 3.98 16.69
N LEU A 153 -16.75 4.00 15.65
CA LEU A 153 -16.16 5.24 15.16
C LEU A 153 -17.18 6.13 14.48
N GLU A 154 -16.89 7.43 14.44
CA GLU A 154 -17.71 8.41 13.74
C GLU A 154 -17.80 8.09 12.23
N ASP A 155 -18.98 8.31 11.65
CA ASP A 155 -19.22 8.11 10.21
C ASP A 155 -18.35 9.00 9.33
N SER A 156 -17.96 10.17 9.82
CA SER A 156 -17.03 11.11 9.19
C SER A 156 -15.73 10.46 8.74
N LYS A 157 -15.25 9.42 9.45
CA LYS A 157 -14.01 8.68 9.10
C LYS A 157 -14.11 7.93 7.78
N ILE A 158 -15.31 7.43 7.42
CA ILE A 158 -15.54 6.78 6.12
C ILE A 158 -15.48 7.81 4.99
N TYR A 159 -16.10 8.97 5.19
CA TYR A 159 -16.07 10.06 4.20
C TYR A 159 -14.65 10.64 4.04
N GLU A 160 -13.92 10.81 5.15
CA GLU A 160 -12.53 11.25 5.12
C GLU A 160 -11.66 10.28 4.29
N TYR A 161 -11.76 8.97 4.56
CA TYR A 161 -11.08 7.93 3.78
C TYR A 161 -11.44 8.03 2.30
N SER A 162 -12.75 8.03 1.98
CA SER A 162 -13.24 8.08 0.60
C SER A 162 -12.70 9.29 -0.17
N ASN A 163 -12.76 10.48 0.44
CA ASN A 163 -12.29 11.72 -0.18
C ASN A 163 -10.78 11.69 -0.45
N LYS A 164 -9.97 11.25 0.52
CA LYS A 164 -8.51 11.15 0.34
C LYS A 164 -8.11 10.14 -0.73
N VAL A 165 -8.77 8.97 -0.75
CA VAL A 165 -8.49 7.93 -1.75
C VAL A 165 -8.93 8.38 -3.15
N LYS A 166 -10.03 9.12 -3.30
CA LYS A 166 -10.40 9.75 -4.58
C LYS A 166 -9.32 10.69 -5.10
N LEU A 167 -8.71 11.50 -4.23
CA LEU A 167 -7.59 12.36 -4.61
C LEU A 167 -6.39 11.55 -5.09
N THR A 168 -6.07 10.44 -4.41
CA THR A 168 -4.99 9.54 -4.84
C THR A 168 -5.29 8.88 -6.18
N LEU A 169 -6.53 8.44 -6.43
CA LEU A 169 -6.95 7.92 -7.74
C LEU A 169 -6.77 8.96 -8.85
N ASN A 170 -7.14 10.21 -8.59
CA ASN A 170 -6.95 11.29 -9.54
C ASN A 170 -5.45 11.52 -9.83
N LEU A 171 -4.59 11.51 -8.81
CA LEU A 171 -3.14 11.59 -9.01
C LEU A 171 -2.61 10.45 -9.89
N MET A 172 -3.07 9.20 -9.67
CA MET A 172 -2.66 8.06 -10.50
C MET A 172 -3.14 8.19 -11.95
N LYS A 173 -4.30 8.82 -12.18
CA LYS A 173 -4.82 9.13 -13.52
C LYS A 173 -4.00 10.22 -14.22
N GLU A 174 -3.62 11.27 -13.49
CA GLU A 174 -2.81 12.38 -13.99
C GLU A 174 -1.35 11.97 -14.23
N HIS A 175 -0.87 10.98 -13.48
CA HIS A 175 0.50 10.46 -13.54
C HIS A 175 0.50 8.95 -13.79
N PRO A 176 0.35 8.50 -15.05
CA PRO A 176 0.35 7.07 -15.39
C PRO A 176 1.77 6.50 -15.29
N LEU A 177 2.16 6.07 -14.09
CA LEU A 177 3.47 5.46 -13.84
C LEU A 177 3.48 3.97 -14.25
N PRO A 178 4.64 3.43 -14.70
CA PRO A 178 4.74 2.07 -15.26
C PRO A 178 4.36 0.96 -14.29
N TYR A 179 4.58 1.16 -12.98
CA TYR A 179 4.29 0.17 -11.95
C TYR A 179 3.03 0.51 -11.13
N ASN A 180 2.14 1.33 -11.68
CA ASN A 180 0.82 1.55 -11.06
C ASN A 180 -0.02 0.27 -11.09
N ILE A 181 -0.67 -0.03 -9.98
CA ILE A 181 -1.63 -1.13 -9.85
C ILE A 181 -2.70 -0.79 -8.82
N LEU A 182 -3.91 -1.26 -9.05
CA LEU A 182 -5.04 -1.11 -8.14
C LEU A 182 -5.41 -2.48 -7.58
N ARG A 183 -5.68 -2.55 -6.28
CA ARG A 183 -6.01 -3.81 -5.62
C ARG A 183 -7.21 -3.65 -4.72
N THR A 184 -8.03 -4.69 -4.64
CA THR A 184 -9.10 -4.82 -3.64
C THR A 184 -9.02 -6.20 -3.01
N VAL A 185 -9.05 -6.27 -1.69
CA VAL A 185 -9.26 -7.53 -0.97
C VAL A 185 -10.76 -7.76 -0.84
N LYS A 186 -11.22 -8.96 -1.19
CA LYS A 186 -12.62 -9.37 -1.06
C LYS A 186 -12.95 -9.67 0.40
N TYR A 187 -13.04 -8.61 1.22
CA TYR A 187 -13.40 -8.76 2.63
C TYR A 187 -14.76 -9.43 2.81
N PRO A 188 -14.98 -10.21 3.90
CA PRO A 188 -16.25 -10.88 4.17
C PRO A 188 -17.45 -9.92 4.30
N PHE A 189 -17.18 -8.64 4.49
CA PHE A 189 -18.20 -7.58 4.65
C PHE A 189 -18.48 -6.80 3.36
N LEU A 190 -17.78 -7.11 2.26
CA LEU A 190 -18.09 -6.59 0.93
C LEU A 190 -19.00 -7.58 0.18
N ASN A 191 -20.04 -7.07 -0.47
CA ASN A 191 -20.83 -7.85 -1.39
C ASN A 191 -20.35 -7.69 -2.85
N GLU A 192 -20.85 -8.53 -3.75
CA GLU A 192 -20.42 -8.52 -5.16
C GLU A 192 -20.74 -7.18 -5.85
N ASP A 193 -21.90 -6.56 -5.55
CA ASP A 193 -22.30 -5.27 -6.14
C ASP A 193 -21.32 -4.15 -5.74
N GLU A 194 -20.77 -4.21 -4.52
CA GLU A 194 -19.78 -3.26 -4.04
C GLU A 194 -18.44 -3.45 -4.75
N ILE A 195 -18.05 -4.70 -5.01
CA ILE A 195 -16.84 -5.01 -5.80
C ILE A 195 -17.01 -4.53 -7.24
N GLU A 196 -18.18 -4.75 -7.86
CA GLU A 196 -18.47 -4.25 -9.21
C GLU A 196 -18.46 -2.71 -9.26
N LYS A 197 -18.94 -2.02 -8.22
CA LYS A 197 -18.82 -0.56 -8.11
C LYS A 197 -17.36 -0.11 -8.10
N ILE A 198 -16.51 -0.75 -7.27
CA ILE A 198 -15.08 -0.45 -7.24
C ILE A 198 -14.46 -0.69 -8.64
N LYS A 199 -14.80 -1.79 -9.32
CA LYS A 199 -14.34 -2.05 -10.69
C LYS A 199 -14.74 -0.93 -11.66
N GLY A 200 -15.98 -0.42 -11.53
CA GLY A 200 -16.46 0.71 -12.32
C GLY A 200 -15.65 2.00 -12.06
N GLU A 201 -15.31 2.28 -10.81
CA GLU A 201 -14.53 3.45 -10.41
C GLU A 201 -13.10 3.44 -10.98
N VAL A 202 -12.49 2.25 -11.08
CA VAL A 202 -11.10 2.09 -11.52
C VAL A 202 -10.96 1.85 -13.02
N LYS A 203 -12.01 1.44 -13.72
CA LYS A 203 -11.99 1.14 -15.15
C LYS A 203 -11.36 2.21 -16.04
N PRO A 204 -11.47 3.52 -15.73
CA PRO A 204 -10.84 4.57 -16.52
C PRO A 204 -9.32 4.69 -16.36
N LEU A 205 -8.72 4.00 -15.40
CA LEU A 205 -7.28 4.13 -15.14
C LEU A 205 -6.48 3.16 -16.04
N PRO A 206 -5.37 3.61 -16.65
CA PRO A 206 -4.55 2.80 -17.53
C PRO A 206 -3.56 1.91 -16.75
N CYS A 207 -4.04 1.17 -15.77
CA CYS A 207 -3.21 0.27 -14.97
C CYS A 207 -3.97 -1.00 -14.58
N PRO A 208 -3.27 -2.10 -14.26
CA PRO A 208 -3.90 -3.34 -13.82
C PRO A 208 -4.78 -3.15 -12.57
N TYR A 209 -5.87 -3.87 -12.49
CA TYR A 209 -6.70 -3.99 -11.30
C TYR A 209 -6.84 -5.47 -10.89
N GLN A 210 -6.59 -5.74 -9.61
CA GLN A 210 -6.66 -7.08 -9.05
C GLN A 210 -7.65 -7.15 -7.89
N VAL A 211 -8.49 -8.17 -7.90
CA VAL A 211 -9.34 -8.54 -6.76
C VAL A 211 -8.74 -9.77 -6.10
N ASN A 212 -8.19 -9.58 -4.91
CA ASN A 212 -7.54 -10.63 -4.16
C ASN A 212 -8.54 -11.31 -3.21
N PRO A 213 -8.50 -12.63 -3.07
CA PRO A 213 -9.30 -13.32 -2.07
C PRO A 213 -8.90 -12.86 -0.67
N PHE A 214 -9.86 -12.87 0.24
CA PHE A 214 -9.58 -12.68 1.65
C PHE A 214 -9.11 -14.00 2.25
N TYR A 215 -7.96 -13.97 2.92
CA TYR A 215 -7.46 -15.09 3.71
C TYR A 215 -7.57 -14.74 5.20
N SER A 216 -8.22 -15.59 5.98
CA SER A 216 -8.22 -15.43 7.43
C SER A 216 -6.82 -15.66 7.98
N VAL A 217 -6.37 -14.74 8.85
CA VAL A 217 -5.05 -14.86 9.50
C VAL A 217 -5.09 -15.82 10.69
N GLU A 218 -6.27 -16.32 11.05
CA GLU A 218 -6.45 -17.34 12.12
C GLU A 218 -6.19 -18.76 11.60
N GLU A 219 -6.15 -18.93 10.27
CA GLU A 219 -5.96 -20.21 9.58
C GLU A 219 -4.55 -20.35 8.95
N ALA A 220 -3.65 -19.39 9.21
CA ALA A 220 -2.29 -19.36 8.67
C ALA A 220 -1.23 -19.71 9.72
#